data_3ba5cebee9d09403a5b5645b85bcecd3
#
_entry.id   3ba5cebee9d09403a5b5645b85bcecd3
#
_cell.length_a   1.000
_cell.length_b   1.000
_cell.length_c   1.000
_cell.angle_alpha   90.00
_cell.angle_beta   90.00
_cell.angle_gamma   90.00
#
_symmetry.space_group_name_H-M   'P 1'
#
loop_
_entity.id
_entity.type
_entity.pdbx_description
1 polymer ?
#
loop_
_entity_poly.entity_id
_entity_poly.type
_entity_poly.pdbx_seq_one_letter_code
_entity_poly.pdbx_strand_id
1 'polypeptide(L)'
;MPSILKRNDKWFVRVRKHGQPSQSKTFNIKKDAQKWAVMIERELDQGLVEYVDKSVTLGDLLKRYLKEVTPHKKSRDKETWRIKALLKRSISGVGLNNLTSTIISSYKYSRLPDGARTTRYDLALIRHCLEFARLEWGYYLPINPVDLVSKPRLNKPRDRRVGKDDIDTLMDAISHSKVTYLKPLILIAIETGLRQGELVKLMWSDVDLDSRLLKVKDTKNGEDRVVPLSNKALVILQSLPRLGATVFNASHSSLQNAWKRLIKRSGLFDLHFHDLRHEAISRFIERGLTIPEAASISGHKTQS
;
A
#
# COMPACT_ATOMS: atom_id res chain seq x y z
N MET A 1 -9.81 36.95 27.61
CA MET A 1 -11.06 36.43 28.28
C MET A 1 -12.10 36.11 27.23
N PRO A 2 -12.77 34.97 27.33
CA PRO A 2 -13.85 34.63 26.44
C PRO A 2 -15.05 35.54 26.61
N SER A 3 -15.68 35.96 25.52
CA SER A 3 -17.00 36.65 25.56
C SER A 3 -18.09 35.65 25.25
N ILE A 4 -19.12 35.59 26.11
CA ILE A 4 -20.27 34.71 25.96
C ILE A 4 -21.52 35.59 25.92
N LEU A 5 -22.20 35.61 24.76
CA LEU A 5 -23.35 36.45 24.50
C LEU A 5 -24.58 35.62 24.12
N LYS A 6 -25.76 35.95 24.63
CA LYS A 6 -27.01 35.32 24.17
C LYS A 6 -27.53 36.08 22.94
N ARG A 7 -27.73 35.37 21.79
CA ARG A 7 -28.31 35.91 20.55
C ARG A 7 -29.32 34.93 19.99
N ASN A 8 -30.53 35.36 19.70
CA ASN A 8 -31.59 34.53 19.11
C ASN A 8 -31.72 33.16 19.79
N ASP A 9 -31.91 33.16 21.14
CA ASP A 9 -31.99 31.98 22.01
C ASP A 9 -30.80 31.01 22.01
N LYS A 10 -29.71 31.39 21.38
CA LYS A 10 -28.45 30.63 21.39
C LYS A 10 -27.33 31.39 22.09
N TRP A 11 -26.39 30.67 22.63
CA TRP A 11 -25.21 31.18 23.29
C TRP A 11 -24.04 31.26 22.32
N PHE A 12 -23.69 32.50 21.91
CA PHE A 12 -22.51 32.76 21.08
C PHE A 12 -21.30 32.97 21.98
N VAL A 13 -20.24 32.17 21.74
CA VAL A 13 -18.98 32.26 22.46
C VAL A 13 -17.90 32.74 21.51
N ARG A 14 -17.08 33.66 21.99
CA ARG A 14 -15.89 34.10 21.27
C ARG A 14 -14.69 34.17 22.22
N VAL A 15 -13.62 33.42 21.88
CA VAL A 15 -12.35 33.43 22.62
C VAL A 15 -11.33 34.17 21.78
N ARG A 16 -10.65 35.15 22.37
CA ARG A 16 -9.58 35.93 21.73
C ARG A 16 -8.34 35.90 22.59
N LYS A 17 -7.17 35.69 21.97
CA LYS A 17 -5.86 35.81 22.58
C LYS A 17 -4.96 36.68 21.69
N HIS A 18 -4.14 37.50 22.32
CA HIS A 18 -3.21 38.39 21.57
C HIS A 18 -2.27 37.57 20.70
N GLY A 19 -2.13 37.94 19.43
CA GLY A 19 -1.28 37.22 18.46
C GLY A 19 -1.89 35.93 17.89
N GLN A 20 -3.14 35.59 18.27
CA GLN A 20 -3.81 34.38 17.77
C GLN A 20 -5.20 34.71 17.18
N PRO A 21 -5.66 33.96 16.16
CA PRO A 21 -6.98 34.15 15.58
C PRO A 21 -8.10 33.85 16.58
N SER A 22 -9.18 34.68 16.56
CA SER A 22 -10.30 34.48 17.45
C SER A 22 -11.10 33.22 17.11
N GLN A 23 -11.41 32.40 18.11
CA GLN A 23 -12.30 31.25 17.98
C GLN A 23 -13.72 31.64 18.39
N SER A 24 -14.74 31.18 17.63
CA SER A 24 -16.14 31.43 17.99
C SER A 24 -17.02 30.23 17.66
N LYS A 25 -18.00 29.95 18.53
CA LYS A 25 -18.98 28.87 18.38
C LYS A 25 -20.31 29.23 19.03
N THR A 26 -21.41 28.67 18.52
CA THR A 26 -22.75 28.89 19.04
C THR A 26 -23.29 27.62 19.68
N PHE A 27 -23.94 27.75 20.85
CA PHE A 27 -24.47 26.65 21.63
C PHE A 27 -25.93 26.90 22.00
N ASN A 28 -26.68 25.83 22.19
CA ASN A 28 -28.07 25.93 22.70
C ASN A 28 -28.10 26.08 24.24
N ILE A 29 -27.07 25.58 24.93
CA ILE A 29 -27.01 25.54 26.41
C ILE A 29 -25.84 26.39 26.89
N LYS A 30 -26.05 27.25 27.86
CA LYS A 30 -25.04 28.14 28.46
C LYS A 30 -23.87 27.36 29.06
N LYS A 31 -24.15 26.26 29.75
CA LYS A 31 -23.14 25.41 30.40
C LYS A 31 -22.14 24.82 29.39
N ASP A 32 -22.63 24.42 28.19
CA ASP A 32 -21.76 23.88 27.12
C ASP A 32 -20.91 24.99 26.48
N ALA A 33 -21.51 26.18 26.34
CA ALA A 33 -20.80 27.38 25.90
C ALA A 33 -19.64 27.73 26.84
N GLN A 34 -19.85 27.68 28.15
CA GLN A 34 -18.82 27.93 29.17
C GLN A 34 -17.72 26.84 29.16
N LYS A 35 -18.09 25.58 29.13
CA LYS A 35 -17.14 24.48 29.05
C LYS A 35 -16.23 24.59 27.81
N TRP A 36 -16.83 24.90 26.67
CA TRP A 36 -16.09 25.07 25.44
C TRP A 36 -15.15 26.29 25.51
N ALA A 37 -15.58 27.38 26.10
CA ALA A 37 -14.76 28.58 26.29
C ALA A 37 -13.49 28.29 27.09
N VAL A 38 -13.63 27.58 28.22
CA VAL A 38 -12.51 27.21 29.09
C VAL A 38 -11.56 26.23 28.37
N MET A 39 -12.13 25.27 27.65
CA MET A 39 -11.33 24.30 26.87
C MET A 39 -10.46 25.02 25.82
N ILE A 40 -11.07 25.90 25.02
CA ILE A 40 -10.35 26.65 23.99
C ILE A 40 -9.32 27.61 24.60
N GLU A 41 -9.63 28.28 25.68
CA GLU A 41 -8.72 29.19 26.38
C GLU A 41 -7.48 28.40 26.85
N ARG A 42 -7.67 27.21 27.44
CA ARG A 42 -6.60 26.33 27.88
C ARG A 42 -5.75 25.80 26.70
N GLU A 43 -6.37 25.43 25.59
CA GLU A 43 -5.69 24.99 24.38
C GLU A 43 -4.86 26.12 23.75
N LEU A 44 -5.39 27.35 23.73
CA LEU A 44 -4.68 28.56 23.32
C LEU A 44 -3.49 28.87 24.25
N ASP A 45 -3.64 28.64 25.56
CA ASP A 45 -2.56 28.84 26.55
C ASP A 45 -1.44 27.84 26.39
N GLN A 46 -1.75 26.62 25.98
CA GLN A 46 -0.78 25.56 25.71
C GLN A 46 -0.16 25.66 24.32
N GLY A 47 -0.53 26.64 23.49
CA GLY A 47 -0.05 26.77 22.11
C GLY A 47 -0.58 25.66 21.18
N LEU A 48 -1.62 24.92 21.61
CA LEU A 48 -2.17 23.79 20.87
C LEU A 48 -3.21 24.20 19.82
N VAL A 49 -3.65 25.48 19.84
CA VAL A 49 -4.60 26.00 18.85
C VAL A 49 -3.83 26.74 17.79
N GLU A 50 -3.39 26.04 16.78
CA GLU A 50 -3.06 26.68 15.51
C GLU A 50 -4.34 26.86 14.68
N TYR A 51 -4.36 27.97 13.95
CA TYR A 51 -5.50 28.40 13.13
C TYR A 51 -5.87 27.31 12.10
N VAL A 52 -7.01 26.68 12.27
CA VAL A 52 -7.59 25.91 11.18
C VAL A 52 -8.22 26.89 10.21
N ASP A 53 -7.53 27.18 9.12
CA ASP A 53 -8.14 27.90 8.01
C ASP A 53 -9.40 27.14 7.57
N LYS A 54 -10.56 27.76 7.76
CA LYS A 54 -11.86 27.15 7.42
C LYS A 54 -12.00 26.83 5.94
N SER A 55 -11.12 27.38 5.11
CA SER A 55 -11.07 27.18 3.66
C SER A 55 -10.33 25.88 3.26
N VAL A 56 -9.50 25.32 4.15
CA VAL A 56 -8.66 24.16 3.80
C VAL A 56 -9.49 22.88 3.68
N THR A 57 -9.38 22.23 2.56
CA THR A 57 -10.04 20.96 2.26
C THR A 57 -9.10 19.77 2.43
N LEU A 58 -9.65 18.55 2.52
CA LEU A 58 -8.84 17.33 2.44
C LEU A 58 -8.02 17.30 1.14
N GLY A 59 -8.58 17.80 0.03
CA GLY A 59 -7.87 17.87 -1.24
C GLY A 59 -6.64 18.76 -1.21
N ASP A 60 -6.70 19.88 -0.49
CA ASP A 60 -5.54 20.78 -0.36
C ASP A 60 -4.44 20.13 0.48
N LEU A 61 -4.79 19.43 1.57
CA LEU A 61 -3.84 18.65 2.33
C LEU A 61 -3.20 17.52 1.50
N LEU A 62 -4.01 16.82 0.71
CA LEU A 62 -3.50 15.76 -0.19
C LEU A 62 -2.57 16.30 -1.28
N LYS A 63 -2.84 17.48 -1.84
CA LYS A 63 -1.95 18.15 -2.80
C LYS A 63 -0.62 18.54 -2.15
N ARG A 64 -0.67 19.12 -0.95
CA ARG A 64 0.50 19.44 -0.17
C ARG A 64 1.32 18.19 0.16
N TYR A 65 0.66 17.14 0.62
CA TYR A 65 1.27 15.85 0.93
C TYR A 65 1.94 15.20 -0.29
N LEU A 66 1.30 15.31 -1.45
CA LEU A 66 1.86 14.85 -2.72
C LEU A 66 3.15 15.58 -3.08
N LYS A 67 3.24 16.88 -2.77
CA LYS A 67 4.41 17.73 -3.08
C LYS A 67 5.54 17.55 -2.07
N GLU A 68 5.23 17.50 -0.78
CA GLU A 68 6.22 17.59 0.29
C GLU A 68 6.63 16.23 0.87
N VAL A 69 5.73 15.24 0.91
CA VAL A 69 5.97 13.97 1.62
C VAL A 69 6.16 12.79 0.67
N THR A 70 5.30 12.67 -0.33
CA THR A 70 5.31 11.53 -1.26
C THR A 70 6.65 11.35 -2.00
N PRO A 71 7.38 12.40 -2.44
CA PRO A 71 8.64 12.25 -3.19
C PRO A 71 9.73 11.50 -2.42
N HIS A 72 9.71 11.56 -1.09
CA HIS A 72 10.72 10.94 -0.21
C HIS A 72 10.44 9.45 0.07
N LYS A 73 9.36 8.89 -0.49
CA LYS A 73 8.95 7.49 -0.23
C LYS A 73 9.40 6.55 -1.34
N LYS A 74 9.81 5.34 -0.98
CA LYS A 74 10.10 4.26 -1.95
C LYS A 74 8.89 3.91 -2.84
N SER A 75 7.66 4.13 -2.37
CA SER A 75 6.40 3.85 -3.08
C SER A 75 5.81 5.07 -3.79
N ARG A 76 6.59 6.14 -4.02
CA ARG A 76 6.15 7.45 -4.53
C ARG A 76 5.22 7.35 -5.75
N ASP A 77 5.55 6.54 -6.75
CA ASP A 77 4.77 6.46 -7.99
C ASP A 77 3.36 5.88 -7.75
N LYS A 78 3.27 4.82 -6.94
CA LYS A 78 1.98 4.19 -6.58
C LYS A 78 1.15 5.12 -5.69
N GLU A 79 1.79 5.81 -4.75
CA GLU A 79 1.12 6.76 -3.85
C GLU A 79 0.65 7.99 -4.63
N THR A 80 1.47 8.52 -5.55
CA THR A 80 1.09 9.60 -6.47
C THR A 80 -0.17 9.25 -7.27
N TRP A 81 -0.19 8.07 -7.86
CA TRP A 81 -1.37 7.62 -8.61
C TRP A 81 -2.63 7.55 -7.73
N ARG A 82 -2.50 7.03 -6.50
CA ARG A 82 -3.61 6.95 -5.53
C ARG A 82 -4.11 8.31 -5.09
N ILE A 83 -3.19 9.23 -4.77
CA ILE A 83 -3.55 10.61 -4.39
C ILE A 83 -4.29 11.28 -5.55
N LYS A 84 -3.80 11.17 -6.79
CA LYS A 84 -4.47 11.72 -7.97
C LYS A 84 -5.87 11.13 -8.19
N ALA A 85 -6.05 9.84 -7.90
CA ALA A 85 -7.36 9.19 -7.97
C ALA A 85 -8.30 9.69 -6.85
N LEU A 86 -7.77 9.85 -5.63
CA LEU A 86 -8.53 10.34 -4.47
C LEU A 86 -8.94 11.81 -4.64
N LEU A 87 -8.10 12.65 -5.23
CA LEU A 87 -8.41 14.05 -5.55
C LEU A 87 -9.61 14.21 -6.52
N LYS A 88 -9.93 13.19 -7.29
CA LYS A 88 -11.12 13.18 -8.16
C LYS A 88 -12.41 12.77 -7.43
N ARG A 89 -12.34 12.39 -6.17
CA ARG A 89 -13.49 11.95 -5.37
C ARG A 89 -14.07 13.11 -4.57
N SER A 90 -15.39 13.09 -4.32
CA SER A 90 -16.12 14.14 -3.59
C SER A 90 -15.53 14.42 -2.20
N ILE A 91 -14.99 13.42 -1.53
CA ILE A 91 -14.38 13.57 -0.20
C ILE A 91 -13.23 14.58 -0.20
N SER A 92 -12.50 14.76 -1.30
CA SER A 92 -11.41 15.73 -1.40
C SER A 92 -11.86 17.18 -1.26
N GLY A 93 -13.12 17.48 -1.61
CA GLY A 93 -13.70 18.80 -1.46
C GLY A 93 -14.23 19.10 -0.04
N VAL A 94 -14.19 18.14 0.87
CA VAL A 94 -14.68 18.33 2.24
C VAL A 94 -13.69 19.17 3.02
N GLY A 95 -14.18 20.27 3.62
CA GLY A 95 -13.38 21.13 4.51
C GLY A 95 -12.93 20.37 5.75
N LEU A 96 -11.73 20.66 6.23
CA LEU A 96 -11.12 19.94 7.35
C LEU A 96 -12.00 19.97 8.62
N ASN A 97 -12.66 21.07 8.88
CA ASN A 97 -13.58 21.23 10.03
C ASN A 97 -14.84 20.35 9.93
N ASN A 98 -15.21 19.94 8.73
CA ASN A 98 -16.39 19.12 8.46
C ASN A 98 -16.03 17.65 8.24
N LEU A 99 -14.74 17.30 8.27
CA LEU A 99 -14.27 15.93 8.01
C LEU A 99 -14.48 15.06 9.25
N THR A 100 -15.71 14.58 9.42
CA THR A 100 -16.13 13.74 10.55
C THR A 100 -15.97 12.25 10.24
N SER A 101 -16.01 11.42 11.29
CA SER A 101 -16.03 9.94 11.13
C SER A 101 -17.23 9.46 10.29
N THR A 102 -18.37 10.17 10.35
CA THR A 102 -19.54 9.87 9.52
C THR A 102 -19.25 10.06 8.03
N ILE A 103 -18.56 11.14 7.66
CA ILE A 103 -18.19 11.42 6.27
C ILE A 103 -17.15 10.39 5.79
N ILE A 104 -16.16 10.06 6.62
CA ILE A 104 -15.19 8.99 6.31
C ILE A 104 -15.90 7.64 6.14
N SER A 105 -16.89 7.35 6.99
CA SER A 105 -17.68 6.11 6.89
C SER A 105 -18.52 6.07 5.60
N SER A 106 -19.17 7.18 5.25
CA SER A 106 -19.91 7.29 3.98
C SER A 106 -18.99 7.09 2.77
N TYR A 107 -17.80 7.70 2.79
CA TYR A 107 -16.78 7.47 1.78
C TYR A 107 -16.36 5.99 1.71
N LYS A 108 -16.10 5.36 2.87
CA LYS A 108 -15.78 3.93 2.94
C LYS A 108 -16.83 3.09 2.22
N TYR A 109 -18.10 3.29 2.53
CA TYR A 109 -19.17 2.49 1.92
C TYR A 109 -19.32 2.75 0.42
N SER A 110 -19.20 3.99 -0.03
CA SER A 110 -19.22 4.30 -1.48
C SER A 110 -18.04 3.68 -2.24
N ARG A 111 -16.95 3.36 -1.53
CA ARG A 111 -15.71 2.84 -2.11
C ARG A 111 -15.61 1.31 -2.07
N LEU A 112 -16.41 0.64 -1.26
CA LEU A 112 -16.41 -0.83 -1.11
C LEU A 112 -16.60 -1.61 -2.43
N PRO A 113 -17.47 -1.18 -3.38
CA PRO A 113 -17.59 -1.85 -4.67
C PRO A 113 -16.29 -1.95 -5.47
N ASP A 114 -15.36 -1.01 -5.26
CA ASP A 114 -14.03 -1.03 -5.90
C ASP A 114 -13.05 -1.99 -5.18
N GLY A 115 -13.51 -2.68 -4.14
CA GLY A 115 -12.79 -3.70 -3.38
C GLY A 115 -12.30 -3.25 -2.00
N ALA A 116 -12.49 -4.11 -1.00
CA ALA A 116 -12.14 -3.84 0.39
C ALA A 116 -10.66 -3.44 0.60
N ARG A 117 -9.74 -4.08 -0.14
CA ARG A 117 -8.30 -3.78 -0.08
C ARG A 117 -8.00 -2.37 -0.60
N THR A 118 -8.62 -1.97 -1.70
CA THR A 118 -8.48 -0.62 -2.28
C THR A 118 -9.00 0.44 -1.31
N THR A 119 -10.18 0.20 -0.73
CA THR A 119 -10.78 1.08 0.28
C THR A 119 -9.89 1.23 1.52
N ARG A 120 -9.28 0.13 2.01
CA ARG A 120 -8.32 0.20 3.13
C ARG A 120 -7.08 1.03 2.80
N TYR A 121 -6.59 0.96 1.58
CA TYR A 121 -5.46 1.78 1.15
C TYR A 121 -5.82 3.27 1.09
N ASP A 122 -7.01 3.61 0.59
CA ASP A 122 -7.48 5.00 0.56
C ASP A 122 -7.63 5.55 1.98
N LEU A 123 -8.27 4.79 2.89
CA LEU A 123 -8.40 5.17 4.30
C LEU A 123 -7.02 5.33 4.99
N ALA A 124 -6.07 4.43 4.72
CA ALA A 124 -4.73 4.53 5.26
C ALA A 124 -3.99 5.79 4.76
N LEU A 125 -4.17 6.14 3.48
CA LEU A 125 -3.58 7.34 2.90
C LEU A 125 -4.19 8.62 3.51
N ILE A 126 -5.52 8.69 3.62
CA ILE A 126 -6.21 9.81 4.26
C ILE A 126 -5.73 9.94 5.71
N ARG A 127 -5.72 8.84 6.47
CA ARG A 127 -5.24 8.80 7.84
C ARG A 127 -3.83 9.38 7.98
N HIS A 128 -2.92 8.90 7.13
CA HIS A 128 -1.52 9.31 7.17
C HIS A 128 -1.35 10.79 6.79
N CYS A 129 -2.10 11.28 5.81
CA CYS A 129 -2.10 12.67 5.41
C CYS A 129 -2.61 13.58 6.56
N LEU A 130 -3.71 13.20 7.21
CA LEU A 130 -4.28 13.95 8.33
C LEU A 130 -3.36 13.93 9.55
N GLU A 131 -2.72 12.79 9.84
CA GLU A 131 -1.78 12.69 10.96
C GLU A 131 -0.54 13.56 10.71
N PHE A 132 -0.03 13.55 9.48
CA PHE A 132 1.09 14.41 9.09
C PHE A 132 0.70 15.90 9.16
N ALA A 133 -0.50 16.24 8.71
CA ALA A 133 -1.02 17.61 8.80
C ALA A 133 -1.11 18.08 10.26
N ARG A 134 -1.53 17.19 11.16
CA ARG A 134 -1.62 17.47 12.60
C ARG A 134 -0.24 17.65 13.25
N LEU A 135 0.71 16.76 12.95
CA LEU A 135 2.00 16.72 13.64
C LEU A 135 3.03 17.69 13.06
N GLU A 136 3.06 17.82 11.73
CA GLU A 136 4.14 18.53 11.02
C GLU A 136 3.69 19.89 10.46
N TRP A 137 2.40 20.02 10.15
CA TRP A 137 1.89 21.27 9.54
C TRP A 137 1.06 22.11 10.49
N GLY A 138 0.89 21.70 11.76
CA GLY A 138 0.21 22.46 12.78
C GLY A 138 -1.31 22.58 12.61
N TYR A 139 -1.95 21.73 11.77
CA TYR A 139 -3.39 21.73 11.66
C TYR A 139 -4.05 21.13 12.90
N TYR A 140 -4.98 21.86 13.49
CA TYR A 140 -5.70 21.37 14.66
C TYR A 140 -6.69 20.26 14.29
N LEU A 141 -6.36 19.05 14.69
CA LEU A 141 -7.18 17.84 14.56
C LEU A 141 -7.08 17.09 15.90
N PRO A 142 -8.01 17.28 16.82
CA PRO A 142 -7.95 16.67 18.16
C PRO A 142 -7.95 15.14 18.07
N ILE A 143 -8.70 14.60 17.13
CA ILE A 143 -8.76 13.16 16.84
C ILE A 143 -8.78 12.99 15.31
N ASN A 144 -8.00 12.04 14.83
CA ASN A 144 -8.05 11.68 13.41
C ASN A 144 -9.38 10.95 13.12
N PRO A 145 -10.28 11.50 12.29
CA PRO A 145 -11.60 10.92 12.09
C PRO A 145 -11.58 9.54 11.44
N VAL A 146 -10.47 9.18 10.78
CA VAL A 146 -10.30 7.84 10.19
C VAL A 146 -10.10 6.77 11.25
N ASP A 147 -9.53 7.11 12.41
CA ASP A 147 -9.30 6.16 13.51
C ASP A 147 -10.60 5.70 14.18
N LEU A 148 -11.66 6.51 14.05
CA LEU A 148 -13.00 6.20 14.55
C LEU A 148 -13.81 5.30 13.59
N VAL A 149 -13.25 4.95 12.43
CA VAL A 149 -13.96 4.16 11.41
C VAL A 149 -13.37 2.76 11.30
N SER A 150 -14.23 1.76 11.42
CA SER A 150 -13.82 0.36 11.24
C SER A 150 -13.29 0.09 9.83
N LYS A 151 -12.15 -0.59 9.73
CA LYS A 151 -11.56 -0.97 8.45
C LYS A 151 -12.40 -2.06 7.77
N PRO A 152 -12.59 -2.02 6.43
CA PRO A 152 -13.24 -3.10 5.70
C PRO A 152 -12.58 -4.45 5.96
N ARG A 153 -13.36 -5.52 6.12
CA ARG A 153 -12.82 -6.88 6.22
C ARG A 153 -12.20 -7.27 4.89
N LEU A 154 -11.00 -7.84 4.93
CA LEU A 154 -10.38 -8.44 3.75
C LEU A 154 -10.86 -9.87 3.58
N ASN A 155 -10.93 -10.32 2.34
CA ASN A 155 -11.11 -11.73 2.05
C ASN A 155 -9.92 -12.53 2.64
N LYS A 156 -10.17 -13.79 2.94
CA LYS A 156 -9.11 -14.72 3.36
C LYS A 156 -7.97 -14.70 2.33
N PRO A 157 -6.72 -14.88 2.76
CA PRO A 157 -5.61 -15.09 1.84
C PRO A 157 -5.96 -16.23 0.86
N ARG A 158 -5.43 -16.15 -0.34
CA ARG A 158 -5.57 -17.23 -1.32
C ARG A 158 -4.76 -18.43 -0.86
N ASP A 159 -5.36 -19.61 -0.99
CA ASP A 159 -4.74 -20.90 -0.66
C ASP A 159 -4.74 -21.81 -1.92
N ARG A 160 -4.43 -21.23 -3.07
CA ARG A 160 -4.36 -21.98 -4.32
C ARG A 160 -2.97 -22.60 -4.51
N ARG A 161 -2.93 -23.93 -4.51
CA ARG A 161 -1.75 -24.70 -4.91
C ARG A 161 -1.68 -24.79 -6.44
N VAL A 162 -0.47 -24.86 -6.98
CA VAL A 162 -0.21 -25.05 -8.40
C VAL A 162 0.19 -26.52 -8.61
N GLY A 163 -0.79 -27.35 -8.91
CA GLY A 163 -0.58 -28.78 -9.11
C GLY A 163 0.22 -29.13 -10.38
N LYS A 164 0.52 -30.40 -10.53
CA LYS A 164 1.23 -30.91 -11.72
C LYS A 164 0.42 -30.61 -12.98
N ASP A 165 -0.88 -30.86 -12.96
CA ASP A 165 -1.78 -30.65 -14.10
C ASP A 165 -1.83 -29.17 -14.54
N ASP A 166 -1.83 -28.22 -13.56
CA ASP A 166 -1.73 -26.80 -13.87
C ASP A 166 -0.42 -26.47 -14.60
N ILE A 167 0.69 -27.06 -14.14
CA ILE A 167 2.01 -26.84 -14.75
C ILE A 167 2.06 -27.42 -16.16
N ASP A 168 1.57 -28.63 -16.36
CA ASP A 168 1.53 -29.29 -17.65
C ASP A 168 0.66 -28.48 -18.64
N THR A 169 -0.51 -28.01 -18.20
CA THR A 169 -1.37 -27.13 -18.97
C THR A 169 -0.70 -25.78 -19.30
N LEU A 170 0.04 -25.19 -18.35
CA LEU A 170 0.82 -23.99 -18.60
C LEU A 170 1.93 -24.24 -19.64
N MET A 171 2.65 -25.37 -19.55
CA MET A 171 3.75 -25.71 -20.46
C MET A 171 3.22 -25.94 -21.87
N ASP A 172 2.09 -26.60 -22.01
CA ASP A 172 1.42 -26.76 -23.31
C ASP A 172 1.02 -25.40 -23.89
N ALA A 173 0.33 -24.57 -23.12
CA ALA A 173 -0.07 -23.23 -23.57
C ALA A 173 1.13 -22.32 -23.91
N ILE A 174 2.29 -22.51 -23.26
CA ILE A 174 3.53 -21.76 -23.56
C ILE A 174 4.15 -22.21 -24.89
N SER A 175 4.02 -23.48 -25.27
CA SER A 175 4.58 -23.98 -26.55
C SER A 175 4.07 -23.16 -27.74
N HIS A 176 2.87 -22.62 -27.65
CA HIS A 176 2.24 -21.75 -28.64
C HIS A 176 2.55 -20.24 -28.43
N SER A 177 3.53 -19.90 -27.57
CA SER A 177 3.89 -18.50 -27.29
C SER A 177 5.18 -18.10 -28.00
N LYS A 178 5.15 -16.94 -28.66
CA LYS A 178 6.36 -16.33 -29.24
C LYS A 178 7.28 -15.68 -28.19
N VAL A 179 6.90 -15.69 -26.90
CA VAL A 179 7.64 -15.07 -25.80
C VAL A 179 8.63 -16.09 -25.20
N THR A 180 9.86 -16.08 -25.66
CA THR A 180 10.89 -17.07 -25.34
C THR A 180 11.28 -17.12 -23.87
N TYR A 181 11.32 -15.97 -23.19
CA TYR A 181 11.69 -15.89 -21.76
C TYR A 181 10.61 -16.43 -20.81
N LEU A 182 9.37 -16.64 -21.26
CA LEU A 182 8.25 -16.92 -20.36
C LEU A 182 8.35 -18.30 -19.70
N LYS A 183 8.72 -19.33 -20.47
CA LYS A 183 8.89 -20.70 -19.96
C LYS A 183 10.00 -20.78 -18.89
N PRO A 184 11.24 -20.39 -19.17
CA PRO A 184 12.30 -20.46 -18.18
C PRO A 184 12.03 -19.58 -16.96
N LEU A 185 11.41 -18.41 -17.13
CA LEU A 185 11.08 -17.52 -16.03
C LEU A 185 10.06 -18.16 -15.06
N ILE A 186 9.03 -18.85 -15.58
CA ILE A 186 8.04 -19.57 -14.76
C ILE A 186 8.69 -20.71 -14.01
N LEU A 187 9.54 -21.49 -14.68
CA LEU A 187 10.23 -22.61 -14.06
C LEU A 187 11.19 -22.14 -12.96
N ILE A 188 11.96 -21.08 -13.20
CA ILE A 188 12.81 -20.47 -12.15
C ILE A 188 11.96 -19.89 -11.00
N ALA A 189 10.79 -19.30 -11.28
CA ALA A 189 9.91 -18.84 -10.23
C ALA A 189 9.48 -19.97 -9.28
N ILE A 190 9.16 -21.15 -9.82
CA ILE A 190 8.77 -22.34 -9.05
C ILE A 190 9.96 -22.96 -8.30
N GLU A 191 11.16 -22.96 -8.88
CA GLU A 191 12.35 -23.56 -8.25
C GLU A 191 12.96 -22.65 -7.17
N THR A 192 12.80 -21.33 -7.25
CA THR A 192 13.48 -20.36 -6.37
C THR A 192 12.56 -19.60 -5.44
N GLY A 193 11.25 -19.56 -5.71
CA GLY A 193 10.30 -18.76 -4.94
C GLY A 193 10.52 -17.24 -5.06
N LEU A 194 11.26 -16.76 -6.05
CA LEU A 194 11.49 -15.34 -6.27
C LEU A 194 10.19 -14.56 -6.55
N ARG A 195 10.13 -13.32 -6.09
CA ARG A 195 9.01 -12.43 -6.45
C ARG A 195 9.10 -12.03 -7.92
N GLN A 196 7.96 -11.75 -8.55
CA GLN A 196 7.91 -11.30 -9.95
C GLN A 196 8.86 -10.13 -10.24
N GLY A 197 8.93 -9.15 -9.31
CA GLY A 197 9.81 -8.00 -9.46
C GLY A 197 11.30 -8.33 -9.32
N GLU A 198 11.65 -9.37 -8.55
CA GLU A 198 13.01 -9.86 -8.39
C GLU A 198 13.45 -10.61 -9.65
N LEU A 199 12.57 -11.44 -10.22
CA LEU A 199 12.85 -12.18 -11.45
C LEU A 199 13.17 -11.26 -12.64
N VAL A 200 12.37 -10.22 -12.85
CA VAL A 200 12.61 -9.30 -14.00
C VAL A 200 13.84 -8.41 -13.83
N LYS A 201 14.29 -8.23 -12.58
CA LYS A 201 15.49 -7.44 -12.25
C LYS A 201 16.75 -8.32 -12.12
N LEU A 202 16.62 -9.65 -12.19
CA LEU A 202 17.72 -10.57 -11.99
C LEU A 202 18.81 -10.36 -13.05
N MET A 203 20.03 -10.11 -12.59
CA MET A 203 21.19 -9.91 -13.44
C MET A 203 22.07 -11.15 -13.47
N TRP A 204 22.78 -11.37 -14.56
CA TRP A 204 23.77 -12.46 -14.66
C TRP A 204 24.89 -12.33 -13.62
N SER A 205 25.25 -11.12 -13.22
CA SER A 205 26.22 -10.86 -12.14
C SER A 205 25.75 -11.31 -10.76
N ASP A 206 24.46 -11.57 -10.59
CA ASP A 206 23.88 -12.04 -9.32
C ASP A 206 23.73 -13.58 -9.30
N VAL A 207 24.06 -14.27 -10.40
CA VAL A 207 23.94 -15.72 -10.56
C VAL A 207 25.34 -16.34 -10.56
N ASP A 208 25.64 -17.08 -9.51
CA ASP A 208 26.85 -17.90 -9.40
C ASP A 208 26.46 -19.36 -9.68
N LEU A 209 26.77 -19.83 -10.89
CA LEU A 209 26.44 -21.19 -11.33
C LEU A 209 27.36 -22.23 -10.70
N ASP A 210 28.61 -21.88 -10.40
CA ASP A 210 29.59 -22.78 -9.82
C ASP A 210 29.29 -23.06 -8.35
N SER A 211 29.04 -22.01 -7.56
CA SER A 211 28.63 -22.13 -6.17
C SER A 211 27.15 -22.48 -6.01
N ARG A 212 26.38 -22.51 -7.10
CA ARG A 212 24.91 -22.76 -7.12
C ARG A 212 24.11 -21.79 -6.27
N LEU A 213 24.46 -20.52 -6.31
CA LEU A 213 23.87 -19.49 -5.51
C LEU A 213 23.33 -18.34 -6.38
N LEU A 214 22.23 -17.74 -5.93
CA LEU A 214 21.65 -16.58 -6.56
C LEU A 214 21.51 -15.48 -5.49
N LYS A 215 22.09 -14.31 -5.75
CA LYS A 215 21.98 -13.14 -4.87
C LYS A 215 20.77 -12.30 -5.26
N VAL A 216 19.88 -12.04 -4.32
CA VAL A 216 18.72 -11.17 -4.51
C VAL A 216 18.96 -9.88 -3.77
N LYS A 217 19.24 -8.82 -4.54
CA LYS A 217 19.51 -7.48 -4.03
C LYS A 217 18.26 -6.61 -4.06
N ASP A 218 18.31 -5.49 -3.33
CA ASP A 218 17.27 -4.43 -3.34
C ASP A 218 15.85 -5.00 -3.14
N THR A 219 15.71 -5.89 -2.14
CA THR A 219 14.44 -6.52 -1.85
C THR A 219 13.44 -5.49 -1.31
N LYS A 220 12.15 -5.78 -1.43
CA LYS A 220 11.08 -4.94 -0.87
C LYS A 220 11.27 -4.66 0.63
N ASN A 221 11.97 -5.55 1.33
CA ASN A 221 12.23 -5.47 2.77
C ASN A 221 13.58 -4.80 3.11
N GLY A 222 14.37 -4.42 2.10
CA GLY A 222 15.66 -3.71 2.27
C GLY A 222 16.84 -4.61 2.64
N GLU A 223 16.68 -5.93 2.70
CA GLU A 223 17.75 -6.88 3.02
C GLU A 223 18.07 -7.74 1.81
N ASP A 224 19.35 -7.90 1.50
CA ASP A 224 19.81 -8.83 0.49
C ASP A 224 19.72 -10.25 1.03
N ARG A 225 19.49 -11.21 0.15
CA ARG A 225 19.47 -12.63 0.50
C ARG A 225 20.09 -13.51 -0.58
N VAL A 226 20.51 -14.68 -0.16
CA VAL A 226 21.03 -15.71 -1.06
C VAL A 226 19.98 -16.82 -1.19
N VAL A 227 19.78 -17.28 -2.42
CA VAL A 227 18.86 -18.36 -2.77
C VAL A 227 19.66 -19.50 -3.38
N PRO A 228 19.65 -20.72 -2.83
CA PRO A 228 20.31 -21.86 -3.41
C PRO A 228 19.60 -22.31 -4.70
N LEU A 229 20.36 -22.74 -5.69
CA LEU A 229 19.86 -23.21 -6.96
C LEU A 229 19.75 -24.73 -6.98
N SER A 230 18.57 -25.25 -7.26
CA SER A 230 18.36 -26.67 -7.51
C SER A 230 19.03 -27.11 -8.82
N ASN A 231 19.29 -28.41 -9.00
CA ASN A 231 19.83 -28.94 -10.28
C ASN A 231 18.94 -28.54 -11.48
N LYS A 232 17.61 -28.49 -11.30
CA LYS A 232 16.68 -28.04 -12.34
C LYS A 232 16.88 -26.56 -12.66
N ALA A 233 17.01 -25.70 -11.64
CA ALA A 233 17.27 -24.29 -11.84
C ALA A 233 18.59 -24.02 -12.55
N LEU A 234 19.65 -24.79 -12.21
CA LEU A 234 20.95 -24.71 -12.88
C LEU A 234 20.86 -25.02 -14.37
N VAL A 235 20.27 -26.16 -14.72
CA VAL A 235 20.10 -26.59 -16.13
C VAL A 235 19.33 -25.52 -16.91
N ILE A 236 18.29 -24.95 -16.34
CA ILE A 236 17.51 -23.89 -16.99
C ILE A 236 18.39 -22.65 -17.22
N LEU A 237 19.07 -22.16 -16.18
CA LEU A 237 19.91 -20.96 -16.28
C LEU A 237 21.09 -21.16 -17.26
N GLN A 238 21.71 -22.34 -17.28
CA GLN A 238 22.80 -22.68 -18.24
C GLN A 238 22.31 -22.71 -19.68
N SER A 239 21.06 -23.10 -19.94
CA SER A 239 20.47 -23.14 -21.27
C SER A 239 20.05 -21.77 -21.82
N LEU A 240 20.04 -20.72 -20.99
CA LEU A 240 19.60 -19.40 -21.42
C LEU A 240 20.67 -18.63 -22.18
N PRO A 241 20.32 -17.95 -23.28
CA PRO A 241 21.25 -17.10 -24.00
C PRO A 241 21.54 -15.83 -23.17
N ARG A 242 22.82 -15.47 -23.06
CA ARG A 242 23.25 -14.23 -22.38
C ARG A 242 23.20 -13.04 -23.35
N LEU A 243 21.99 -12.58 -23.67
CA LEU A 243 21.74 -11.48 -24.63
C LEU A 243 21.93 -10.07 -24.02
N GLY A 244 22.16 -9.96 -22.72
CA GLY A 244 22.32 -8.69 -22.02
C GLY A 244 22.66 -8.88 -20.55
N ALA A 245 22.61 -7.81 -19.76
CA ALA A 245 22.95 -7.86 -18.35
C ALA A 245 21.89 -8.62 -17.50
N THR A 246 20.62 -8.57 -17.90
CA THR A 246 19.52 -9.25 -17.20
C THR A 246 19.31 -10.67 -17.73
N VAL A 247 18.94 -11.58 -16.82
CA VAL A 247 18.73 -13.00 -17.16
C VAL A 247 17.55 -13.19 -18.12
N PHE A 248 16.46 -12.49 -17.92
CA PHE A 248 15.22 -12.71 -18.68
C PHE A 248 14.89 -11.62 -19.69
N ASN A 249 15.67 -10.57 -19.83
CA ASN A 249 15.42 -9.45 -20.75
C ASN A 249 13.93 -9.06 -20.85
N ALA A 250 13.27 -8.92 -19.71
CA ALA A 250 11.83 -8.68 -19.58
C ALA A 250 11.56 -7.50 -18.66
N SER A 251 10.61 -6.64 -19.03
CA SER A 251 10.08 -5.63 -18.12
C SER A 251 8.92 -6.19 -17.27
N HIS A 252 8.62 -5.54 -16.16
CA HIS A 252 7.49 -5.94 -15.31
C HIS A 252 6.16 -5.90 -16.09
N SER A 253 5.96 -4.89 -16.93
CA SER A 253 4.75 -4.75 -17.77
C SER A 253 4.69 -5.79 -18.88
N SER A 254 5.83 -6.10 -19.53
CA SER A 254 5.88 -7.15 -20.56
C SER A 254 5.54 -8.52 -19.99
N LEU A 255 6.09 -8.84 -18.80
CA LEU A 255 5.78 -10.08 -18.11
C LEU A 255 4.30 -10.16 -17.70
N GLN A 256 3.72 -9.09 -17.14
CA GLN A 256 2.30 -9.08 -16.79
C GLN A 256 1.40 -9.31 -18.01
N ASN A 257 1.72 -8.68 -19.14
CA ASN A 257 0.96 -8.86 -20.38
C ASN A 257 1.13 -10.26 -20.96
N ALA A 258 2.34 -10.81 -20.93
CA ALA A 258 2.60 -12.18 -21.37
C ALA A 258 1.86 -13.20 -20.49
N TRP A 259 1.88 -13.02 -19.15
CA TRP A 259 1.14 -13.84 -18.21
C TRP A 259 -0.36 -13.80 -18.46
N LYS A 260 -0.96 -12.61 -18.63
CA LYS A 260 -2.40 -12.47 -18.94
C LYS A 260 -2.78 -13.25 -20.21
N ARG A 261 -1.96 -13.15 -21.27
CA ARG A 261 -2.21 -13.90 -22.53
C ARG A 261 -2.07 -15.41 -22.32
N LEU A 262 -1.09 -15.84 -21.52
CA LEU A 262 -0.89 -17.24 -21.19
C LEU A 262 -2.09 -17.81 -20.43
N ILE A 263 -2.54 -17.14 -19.37
CA ILE A 263 -3.71 -17.54 -18.58
C ILE A 263 -4.99 -17.62 -19.43
N LYS A 264 -5.19 -16.64 -20.33
CA LYS A 264 -6.31 -16.70 -21.26
C LYS A 264 -6.25 -17.92 -22.20
N ARG A 265 -5.06 -18.30 -22.63
CA ARG A 265 -4.87 -19.45 -23.54
C ARG A 265 -5.00 -20.79 -22.83
N SER A 266 -4.46 -20.90 -21.60
CA SER A 266 -4.51 -22.12 -20.80
C SER A 266 -5.89 -22.38 -20.13
N GLY A 267 -6.76 -21.38 -20.06
CA GLY A 267 -8.04 -21.50 -19.34
C GLY A 267 -7.92 -21.48 -17.80
N LEU A 268 -6.73 -21.29 -17.25
CA LEU A 268 -6.45 -21.28 -15.80
C LEU A 268 -6.75 -19.89 -15.18
N PHE A 269 -7.96 -19.36 -15.34
CA PHE A 269 -8.32 -17.98 -14.99
C PHE A 269 -8.12 -17.63 -13.51
N ASP A 270 -8.15 -18.60 -12.61
CA ASP A 270 -7.92 -18.39 -11.17
C ASP A 270 -6.44 -18.50 -10.79
N LEU A 271 -5.51 -18.66 -11.73
CA LEU A 271 -4.09 -18.75 -11.45
C LEU A 271 -3.41 -17.38 -11.58
N HIS A 272 -2.78 -16.93 -10.50
CA HIS A 272 -2.00 -15.70 -10.46
C HIS A 272 -0.50 -16.02 -10.50
N PHE A 273 0.31 -15.14 -11.06
CA PHE A 273 1.78 -15.34 -11.08
C PHE A 273 2.38 -15.52 -9.67
N HIS A 274 1.79 -14.90 -8.66
CA HIS A 274 2.26 -15.02 -7.29
C HIS A 274 2.02 -16.41 -6.68
N ASP A 275 1.06 -17.16 -7.20
CA ASP A 275 0.75 -18.53 -6.74
C ASP A 275 1.93 -19.49 -7.05
N LEU A 276 2.75 -19.20 -8.09
CA LEU A 276 4.00 -19.93 -8.36
C LEU A 276 5.00 -19.86 -7.20
N ARG A 277 5.06 -18.71 -6.52
CA ARG A 277 5.89 -18.54 -5.34
C ARG A 277 5.32 -19.28 -4.13
N HIS A 278 4.01 -19.29 -3.94
CA HIS A 278 3.36 -20.10 -2.90
C HIS A 278 3.67 -21.58 -3.12
N GLU A 279 3.58 -22.03 -4.35
CA GLU A 279 3.95 -23.39 -4.74
C GLU A 279 5.42 -23.70 -4.45
N ALA A 280 6.35 -22.82 -4.82
CA ALA A 280 7.77 -22.98 -4.52
C ALA A 280 8.02 -23.20 -3.02
N ILE A 281 7.42 -22.37 -2.17
CA ILE A 281 7.58 -22.45 -0.71
C ILE A 281 7.01 -23.77 -0.18
N SER A 282 5.82 -24.17 -0.65
CA SER A 282 5.26 -25.47 -0.28
C SER A 282 6.18 -26.63 -0.66
N ARG A 283 6.78 -26.59 -1.87
CA ARG A 283 7.75 -27.61 -2.32
C ARG A 283 9.03 -27.61 -1.49
N PHE A 284 9.47 -26.46 -0.98
CA PHE A 284 10.62 -26.42 -0.07
C PHE A 284 10.32 -27.22 1.20
N ILE A 285 9.16 -27.01 1.82
CA ILE A 285 8.73 -27.76 3.01
C ILE A 285 8.56 -29.25 2.70
N GLU A 286 7.93 -29.60 1.58
CA GLU A 286 7.75 -30.98 1.13
C GLU A 286 9.09 -31.71 0.86
N ARG A 287 10.16 -30.95 0.53
CA ARG A 287 11.53 -31.46 0.38
C ARG A 287 12.30 -31.52 1.70
N GLY A 288 11.66 -31.21 2.83
CA GLY A 288 12.23 -31.31 4.17
C GLY A 288 12.89 -30.04 4.71
N LEU A 289 12.77 -28.89 4.02
CA LEU A 289 13.25 -27.63 4.60
C LEU A 289 12.34 -27.22 5.76
N THR A 290 12.94 -26.70 6.80
CA THR A 290 12.22 -26.11 7.93
C THR A 290 11.56 -24.78 7.53
N ILE A 291 10.56 -24.36 8.28
CA ILE A 291 9.88 -23.05 8.05
C ILE A 291 10.88 -21.89 8.05
N PRO A 292 11.84 -21.77 9.00
CA PRO A 292 12.86 -20.72 8.95
C PRO A 292 13.74 -20.73 7.70
N GLU A 293 14.14 -21.92 7.23
CA GLU A 293 14.95 -22.04 6.00
C GLU A 293 14.14 -21.60 4.77
N ALA A 294 12.91 -22.07 4.62
CA ALA A 294 12.02 -21.65 3.55
C ALA A 294 11.72 -20.13 3.60
N ALA A 295 11.58 -19.56 4.81
CA ALA A 295 11.40 -18.12 5.02
C ALA A 295 12.65 -17.33 4.62
N SER A 296 13.85 -17.81 4.96
CA SER A 296 15.12 -17.19 4.56
C SER A 296 15.27 -17.16 3.03
N ILE A 297 15.07 -18.29 2.35
CA ILE A 297 15.12 -18.37 0.89
C ILE A 297 14.11 -17.46 0.23
N SER A 298 12.87 -17.51 0.70
CA SER A 298 11.78 -16.71 0.14
C SER A 298 11.82 -15.22 0.53
N GLY A 299 12.48 -14.85 1.64
CA GLY A 299 12.52 -13.49 2.19
C GLY A 299 11.20 -13.08 2.84
N HIS A 300 10.55 -13.97 3.60
CA HIS A 300 9.48 -13.66 4.51
C HIS A 300 10.05 -13.25 5.87
N LYS A 301 9.58 -12.10 6.42
CA LYS A 301 10.00 -11.63 7.75
C LYS A 301 9.19 -12.22 8.90
N THR A 302 8.00 -12.71 8.62
CA THR A 302 7.10 -13.29 9.61
C THR A 302 6.92 -14.78 9.32
N GLN A 303 7.14 -15.59 10.33
CA GLN A 303 6.68 -16.97 10.36
C GLN A 303 5.15 -16.93 10.54
N SER A 304 4.40 -16.93 9.48
CA SER A 304 2.95 -17.07 9.52
C SER A 304 2.54 -18.39 8.93
#